data_35c30d81e5c656f17e28d9134c201394
#
_entry.id   35c30d81e5c656f17e28d9134c201394
#
_cell.length_a   1.000
_cell.length_b   1.000
_cell.length_c   1.000
_cell.angle_alpha   90.00
_cell.angle_beta   90.00
_cell.angle_gamma   90.00
#
_symmetry.space_group_name_H-M   'P 1'
#
loop_
_entity.id
_entity.type
_entity.pdbx_description
1 polymer ?
#
loop_
_entity_poly.entity_id
_entity_poly.type
_entity_poly.pdbx_seq_one_letter_code
_entity_poly.pdbx_strand_id
1 'polypeptide(L)'
;MYAETDFLFALIKDDDWLGDAAETVYRDHRDDLWTSQFTLIELLLVAYREGRDSERVVTNAARLVDVHGDVDTVVAAATYVEDHGFTPFDTLHLVESGDDTIVSSDGAYEGVSSRLDLTAIDEE
;
A
#
# COMPACT_ATOMS: atom_id res chain seq x y z
N MET A 1 2.25 -9.00 -6.03
CA MET A 1 2.16 -8.47 -4.65
C MET A 1 1.60 -7.07 -4.66
N TYR A 2 0.58 -6.85 -3.88
CA TYR A 2 -0.05 -5.54 -3.77
C TYR A 2 0.72 -4.66 -2.79
N ALA A 3 1.25 -3.54 -3.28
CA ALA A 3 2.02 -2.58 -2.48
C ALA A 3 1.05 -1.58 -1.83
N GLU A 4 0.93 -1.66 -0.51
CA GLU A 4 0.07 -0.76 0.25
C GLU A 4 0.81 0.56 0.55
N THR A 5 0.09 1.55 1.02
CA THR A 5 0.56 2.92 1.21
C THR A 5 1.80 3.01 2.10
N ASP A 6 1.82 2.29 3.23
CA ASP A 6 2.94 2.37 4.16
C ASP A 6 4.24 1.83 3.57
N PHE A 7 4.15 0.79 2.72
CA PHE A 7 5.31 0.25 2.02
C PHE A 7 5.89 1.27 1.04
N LEU A 8 5.05 1.87 0.18
CA LEU A 8 5.50 2.86 -0.79
C LEU A 8 6.03 4.12 -0.09
N PHE A 9 5.39 4.54 0.99
CA PHE A 9 5.84 5.69 1.73
C PHE A 9 7.22 5.44 2.37
N ALA A 10 7.45 4.23 2.88
CA ALA A 10 8.75 3.83 3.44
C ALA A 10 9.86 3.85 2.39
N LEU A 11 9.55 3.51 1.12
CA LEU A 11 10.52 3.60 0.03
C LEU A 11 10.87 5.04 -0.34
N ILE A 12 9.91 5.95 -0.20
CA ILE A 12 10.05 7.33 -0.69
C ILE A 12 10.66 8.24 0.38
N LYS A 13 10.33 8.03 1.66
CA LYS A 13 10.84 8.83 2.78
C LYS A 13 12.29 8.45 3.08
N ASP A 14 13.13 9.45 3.30
CA ASP A 14 14.55 9.22 3.62
C ASP A 14 14.77 8.69 5.03
N ASP A 15 13.83 8.93 5.95
CA ASP A 15 13.99 8.69 7.39
C ASP A 15 12.93 7.76 7.98
N ASP A 16 12.31 6.91 7.16
CA ASP A 16 11.31 5.97 7.64
C ASP A 16 11.96 4.77 8.33
N TRP A 17 11.43 4.38 9.51
CA TRP A 17 11.97 3.25 10.27
C TRP A 17 11.83 1.91 9.53
N LEU A 18 10.93 1.84 8.55
CA LEU A 18 10.74 0.67 7.70
C LEU A 18 11.53 0.75 6.38
N GLY A 19 12.32 1.81 6.17
CA GLY A 19 12.99 2.08 4.89
C GLY A 19 13.86 0.94 4.41
N ASP A 20 14.70 0.38 5.28
CA ASP A 20 15.60 -0.71 4.89
C ASP A 20 14.83 -1.98 4.54
N ALA A 21 13.80 -2.32 5.31
CA ALA A 21 12.93 -3.46 5.03
C ALA A 21 12.19 -3.28 3.70
N ALA A 22 11.68 -2.07 3.44
CA ALA A 22 10.97 -1.76 2.20
C ALA A 22 11.91 -1.87 0.99
N GLU A 23 13.15 -1.38 1.10
CA GLU A 23 14.14 -1.50 0.02
C GLU A 23 14.47 -2.96 -0.27
N THR A 24 14.58 -3.80 0.75
CA THR A 24 14.83 -5.23 0.60
C THR A 24 13.69 -5.89 -0.18
N VAL A 25 12.44 -5.61 0.20
CA VAL A 25 11.27 -6.15 -0.49
C VAL A 25 11.23 -5.67 -1.94
N TYR A 26 11.46 -4.38 -2.18
CA TYR A 26 11.44 -3.82 -3.54
C TYR A 26 12.51 -4.47 -4.42
N ARG A 27 13.72 -4.61 -3.93
CA ARG A 27 14.81 -5.23 -4.67
C ARG A 27 14.48 -6.68 -5.04
N ASP A 28 13.89 -7.43 -4.11
CA ASP A 28 13.64 -8.86 -4.30
C ASP A 28 12.37 -9.15 -5.11
N HIS A 29 11.39 -8.22 -5.14
CA HIS A 29 10.06 -8.45 -5.71
C HIS A 29 9.60 -7.39 -6.71
N ARG A 30 10.47 -6.50 -7.16
CA ARG A 30 10.08 -5.32 -7.95
C ARG A 30 9.24 -5.64 -9.19
N ASP A 31 9.50 -6.76 -9.85
CA ASP A 31 8.79 -7.16 -11.07
C ASP A 31 7.41 -7.74 -10.77
N ASP A 32 7.10 -8.03 -9.52
CA ASP A 32 5.85 -8.62 -9.06
C ASP A 32 5.01 -7.64 -8.25
N LEU A 33 5.50 -6.41 -8.02
CA LEU A 33 4.82 -5.39 -7.23
C LEU A 33 3.87 -4.56 -8.10
N TRP A 34 2.70 -4.29 -7.56
CA TRP A 34 1.72 -3.40 -8.18
C TRP A 34 0.90 -2.71 -7.09
N THR A 35 0.17 -1.66 -7.45
CA THR A 35 -0.72 -0.98 -6.51
C THR A 35 -1.96 -0.46 -7.22
N SER A 36 -2.82 0.24 -6.48
CA SER A 36 -4.03 0.83 -7.03
C SER A 36 -3.96 2.36 -6.98
N GLN A 37 -4.86 3.00 -7.75
CA GLN A 37 -5.04 4.45 -7.69
C GLN A 37 -5.40 4.92 -6.28
N PHE A 38 -6.02 4.07 -5.47
CA PHE A 38 -6.41 4.41 -4.10
C PHE A 38 -5.19 4.61 -3.20
N THR A 39 -4.14 3.84 -3.42
CA THR A 39 -2.86 4.05 -2.74
C THR A 39 -2.27 5.42 -3.08
N LEU A 40 -2.34 5.84 -4.36
CA LEU A 40 -1.86 7.16 -4.76
C LEU A 40 -2.67 8.28 -4.10
N ILE A 41 -3.98 8.11 -3.99
CA ILE A 41 -4.85 9.08 -3.31
C ILE A 41 -4.49 9.16 -1.82
N GLU A 42 -4.29 8.03 -1.17
CA GLU A 42 -3.90 8.00 0.23
C GLU A 42 -2.53 8.62 0.45
N LEU A 43 -1.57 8.35 -0.43
CA LEU A 43 -0.24 8.98 -0.40
C LEU A 43 -0.34 10.50 -0.53
N LEU A 44 -1.21 10.99 -1.42
CA LEU A 44 -1.47 12.41 -1.58
C LEU A 44 -1.96 13.03 -0.27
N LEU A 45 -2.93 12.38 0.38
CA LEU A 45 -3.48 12.86 1.66
C LEU A 45 -2.44 12.87 2.77
N VAL A 46 -1.64 11.82 2.87
CA VAL A 46 -0.61 11.70 3.91
C VAL A 46 0.49 12.74 3.66
N ALA A 47 0.96 12.89 2.44
CA ALA A 47 1.99 13.87 2.09
C ALA A 47 1.52 15.29 2.40
N TYR A 48 0.26 15.61 2.07
CA TYR A 48 -0.32 16.91 2.39
C TYR A 48 -0.34 17.16 3.90
N ARG A 49 -0.81 16.19 4.68
CA ARG A 49 -0.88 16.33 6.14
C ARG A 49 0.48 16.49 6.80
N GLU A 50 1.52 15.85 6.23
CA GLU A 50 2.88 15.92 6.77
C GLU A 50 3.68 17.09 6.21
N GLY A 51 3.10 17.92 5.34
CA GLY A 51 3.80 19.05 4.76
C GLY A 51 4.90 18.67 3.78
N ARG A 52 4.81 17.48 3.17
CA ARG A 52 5.76 17.01 2.17
C ARG A 52 5.35 17.48 0.77
N ASP A 53 6.27 17.38 -0.17
CA ASP A 53 6.00 17.67 -1.59
C ASP A 53 5.08 16.59 -2.16
N SER A 54 3.79 16.87 -2.23
CA SER A 54 2.76 15.89 -2.64
C SER A 54 2.96 15.41 -4.07
N GLU A 55 3.31 16.31 -5.00
CA GLU A 55 3.55 15.94 -6.38
C GLU A 55 4.71 14.95 -6.50
N ARG A 56 5.81 15.23 -5.79
CA ARG A 56 6.99 14.39 -5.80
C ARG A 56 6.70 13.00 -5.23
N VAL A 57 5.99 12.93 -4.10
CA VAL A 57 5.63 11.66 -3.45
C VAL A 57 4.78 10.80 -4.39
N VAL A 58 3.71 11.36 -4.93
CA VAL A 58 2.78 10.62 -5.79
C VAL A 58 3.45 10.20 -7.09
N THR A 59 4.20 11.10 -7.72
CA THR A 59 4.91 10.81 -8.98
C THR A 59 5.93 9.70 -8.80
N ASN A 60 6.70 9.73 -7.72
CA ASN A 60 7.69 8.70 -7.43
C ASN A 60 7.02 7.34 -7.21
N ALA A 61 5.93 7.31 -6.44
CA ALA A 61 5.18 6.06 -6.22
C ALA A 61 4.68 5.47 -7.54
N ALA A 62 4.12 6.30 -8.40
CA ALA A 62 3.59 5.85 -9.70
C ALA A 62 4.67 5.31 -10.63
N ARG A 63 5.93 5.68 -10.43
CA ARG A 63 7.06 5.18 -11.21
C ARG A 63 7.67 3.91 -10.64
N LEU A 64 7.49 3.66 -9.35
CA LEU A 64 8.10 2.51 -8.68
C LEU A 64 7.38 1.20 -8.99
N VAL A 65 6.07 1.25 -9.18
CA VAL A 65 5.22 0.07 -9.37
C VAL A 65 4.13 0.35 -10.39
N ASP A 66 3.54 -0.72 -10.95
CA ASP A 66 2.37 -0.60 -11.82
C ASP A 66 1.16 -0.16 -10.99
N VAL A 67 0.31 0.70 -11.59
CA VAL A 67 -0.87 1.26 -10.90
C VAL A 67 -2.13 0.86 -11.64
N HIS A 68 -3.08 0.25 -10.93
CA HIS A 68 -4.38 -0.18 -11.47
C HIS A 68 -5.53 0.61 -10.83
N GLY A 69 -6.69 0.64 -11.51
CA GLY A 69 -7.88 1.26 -10.95
C GLY A 69 -9.15 0.73 -11.62
N ASP A 70 -10.23 0.55 -10.83
CA ASP A 70 -11.50 0.04 -11.27
C ASP A 70 -12.63 0.62 -10.40
N VAL A 71 -13.69 1.12 -11.05
CA VAL A 71 -14.88 1.65 -10.36
C VAL A 71 -15.59 0.58 -9.53
N ASP A 72 -15.66 -0.65 -10.03
CA ASP A 72 -16.31 -1.75 -9.31
C ASP A 72 -15.68 -2.05 -7.96
N THR A 73 -14.40 -1.78 -7.81
CA THR A 73 -13.70 -1.92 -6.53
C THR A 73 -14.30 -1.02 -5.45
N VAL A 74 -14.69 0.18 -5.80
CA VAL A 74 -15.27 1.13 -4.83
C VAL A 74 -16.62 0.61 -4.34
N VAL A 75 -17.44 0.07 -5.23
CA VAL A 75 -18.75 -0.50 -4.88
C VAL A 75 -18.58 -1.72 -3.96
N ALA A 76 -17.67 -2.62 -4.33
CA ALA A 76 -17.39 -3.80 -3.50
C ALA A 76 -16.85 -3.40 -2.11
N ALA A 77 -15.98 -2.39 -2.05
CA ALA A 77 -15.43 -1.89 -0.81
C ALA A 77 -16.52 -1.31 0.09
N ALA A 78 -17.47 -0.56 -0.47
CA ALA A 78 -18.58 0.01 0.30
C ALA A 78 -19.40 -1.08 1.01
N THR A 79 -19.67 -2.18 0.32
CA THR A 79 -20.37 -3.33 0.91
C THR A 79 -19.55 -3.94 2.04
N TYR A 80 -18.25 -4.08 1.83
CA TYR A 80 -17.35 -4.68 2.82
C TYR A 80 -17.23 -3.84 4.09
N VAL A 81 -17.21 -2.50 3.95
CA VAL A 81 -17.20 -1.58 5.10
C VAL A 81 -18.43 -1.80 5.97
N GLU A 82 -19.61 -1.91 5.35
CA GLU A 82 -20.85 -2.13 6.08
C GLU A 82 -20.86 -3.49 6.80
N ASP A 83 -20.31 -4.52 6.17
CA ASP A 83 -20.38 -5.89 6.69
C ASP A 83 -19.30 -6.19 7.73
N HIS A 84 -18.12 -5.59 7.63
CA HIS A 84 -16.94 -5.96 8.44
C HIS A 84 -16.36 -4.84 9.29
N GLY A 85 -16.79 -3.60 9.10
CA GLY A 85 -16.39 -2.48 9.94
C GLY A 85 -14.95 -2.00 9.77
N PHE A 86 -14.28 -2.35 8.65
CA PHE A 86 -12.96 -1.82 8.33
C PHE A 86 -13.06 -0.36 7.89
N THR A 87 -11.95 0.38 7.98
CA THR A 87 -11.90 1.73 7.45
C THR A 87 -11.97 1.71 5.91
N PRO A 88 -12.42 2.81 5.27
CA PRO A 88 -12.55 2.81 3.81
C PRO A 88 -11.27 2.50 3.05
N PHE A 89 -10.12 3.07 3.42
CA PHE A 89 -8.88 2.80 2.70
C PHE A 89 -8.36 1.38 2.92
N ASP A 90 -8.44 0.85 4.15
CA ASP A 90 -8.08 -0.54 4.42
C ASP A 90 -8.94 -1.49 3.59
N THR A 91 -10.23 -1.17 3.46
CA THR A 91 -11.18 -1.97 2.68
C THR A 91 -10.87 -1.89 1.18
N LEU A 92 -10.55 -0.69 0.67
CA LEU A 92 -10.18 -0.52 -0.73
C LEU A 92 -8.94 -1.33 -1.08
N HIS A 93 -7.93 -1.31 -0.22
CA HIS A 93 -6.72 -2.12 -0.44
C HIS A 93 -7.03 -3.61 -0.40
N LEU A 94 -7.85 -4.04 0.55
CA LEU A 94 -8.25 -5.45 0.67
C LEU A 94 -8.98 -5.95 -0.58
N VAL A 95 -9.97 -5.18 -1.06
CA VAL A 95 -10.74 -5.54 -2.25
C VAL A 95 -9.85 -5.50 -3.50
N GLU A 96 -9.05 -4.46 -3.65
CA GLU A 96 -8.18 -4.29 -4.82
C GLU A 96 -7.12 -5.37 -4.90
N SER A 97 -6.55 -5.79 -3.76
CA SER A 97 -5.53 -6.84 -3.75
C SER A 97 -6.08 -8.21 -4.15
N GLY A 98 -7.38 -8.43 -3.96
CA GLY A 98 -8.02 -9.72 -4.29
C GLY A 98 -7.37 -10.87 -3.55
N ASP A 99 -6.87 -11.86 -4.29
CA ASP A 99 -6.18 -13.02 -3.73
C ASP A 99 -4.66 -12.81 -3.62
N ASP A 100 -4.15 -11.65 -4.03
CA ASP A 100 -2.71 -11.39 -4.00
C ASP A 100 -2.25 -11.02 -2.58
N THR A 101 -0.95 -11.20 -2.33
CA THR A 101 -0.33 -10.88 -1.05
C THR A 101 -0.21 -9.37 -0.89
N ILE A 102 -0.65 -8.84 0.26
CA ILE A 102 -0.50 -7.42 0.60
C ILE A 102 0.84 -7.22 1.32
N VAL A 103 1.62 -6.27 0.84
CA VAL A 103 2.87 -5.86 1.48
C VAL A 103 2.55 -4.67 2.39
N SER A 104 2.59 -4.87 3.71
CA SER A 104 2.18 -3.85 4.68
C SER A 104 2.74 -4.15 6.07
N SER A 105 2.84 -3.12 6.91
CA SER A 105 3.10 -3.27 8.34
C SER A 105 1.81 -3.36 9.17
N ASP A 106 0.64 -3.14 8.55
CA ASP A 106 -0.64 -3.08 9.26
C ASP A 106 -1.21 -4.47 9.52
N GLY A 107 -1.37 -4.84 10.80
CA GLY A 107 -1.93 -6.11 11.23
C GLY A 107 -3.43 -6.28 10.95
N ALA A 108 -4.13 -5.23 10.49
CA ALA A 108 -5.57 -5.30 10.19
C ALA A 108 -5.90 -6.33 9.11
N TYR A 109 -4.94 -6.67 8.23
CA TYR A 109 -5.14 -7.64 7.16
C TYR A 109 -4.97 -9.09 7.61
N GLU A 110 -4.47 -9.34 8.81
CA GLU A 110 -4.29 -10.69 9.32
C GLU A 110 -5.62 -11.45 9.36
N GLY A 111 -5.62 -12.67 8.85
CA GLY A 111 -6.80 -13.52 8.84
C GLY A 111 -7.79 -13.25 7.72
N VAL A 112 -7.63 -12.15 6.96
CA VAL A 112 -8.51 -11.82 5.83
C VAL A 112 -7.78 -11.80 4.50
N SER A 113 -6.46 -11.62 4.51
CA SER A 113 -5.64 -11.64 3.29
C SER A 113 -4.24 -12.16 3.63
N SER A 114 -3.56 -12.66 2.60
CA SER A 114 -2.14 -12.99 2.71
C SER A 114 -1.36 -11.68 2.81
N ARG A 115 -0.41 -11.59 3.74
CA ARG A 115 0.36 -10.37 3.98
C ARG A 115 1.85 -10.69 4.10
N LEU A 116 2.68 -9.90 3.39
CA LEU A 116 4.11 -9.84 3.65
C LEU A 116 4.35 -8.74 4.68
N ASP A 117 4.72 -9.12 5.90
CA ASP A 117 4.85 -8.21 7.03
C ASP A 117 6.19 -7.46 6.97
N LEU A 118 6.13 -6.14 6.72
CA LEU A 118 7.32 -5.30 6.67
C LEU A 118 8.09 -5.27 7.98
N THR A 119 7.42 -5.47 9.10
CA THR A 119 8.08 -5.45 10.41
C THR A 119 8.91 -6.70 10.67
N ALA A 120 8.70 -7.77 9.89
CA ALA A 120 9.36 -9.06 10.05
C ALA A 120 10.42 -9.34 8.97
N ILE A 121 10.72 -8.37 8.10
CA ILE A 121 11.69 -8.53 7.02
C ILE A 121 13.12 -8.55 7.58
N ASP A 122 13.92 -9.53 7.12
CA ASP A 122 15.33 -9.60 7.42
C ASP A 122 16.09 -8.58 6.54
N GLU A 123 16.80 -7.67 7.17
CA GLU A 123 17.46 -6.52 6.51
C GLU A 123 18.90 -6.82 6.09
N GLU A 124 19.33 -8.05 6.10
CA GLU A 124 20.70 -8.41 5.68
C GLU A 124 20.99 -8.09 4.21
#